data_ce3887a0481e7531d28c58f39f129c0c
#
_entry.id   ce3887a0481e7531d28c58f39f129c0c
#
_cell.length_a   1.000
_cell.length_b   1.000
_cell.length_c   1.000
_cell.angle_alpha   90.00
_cell.angle_beta   90.00
_cell.angle_gamma   90.00
#
_symmetry.space_group_name_H-M   'P 1'
#
loop_
_entity.id
_entity.type
_entity.pdbx_description
1 polymer ?
#
loop_
_entity_poly.entity_id
_entity_poly.type
_entity_poly.pdbx_seq_one_letter_code
_entity_poly.pdbx_strand_id
1 'polypeptide(L)'
;MIALNFGTVAGLTGPEQKALDELVRVYSLHQAGNAEKEKYYEGHVALKDVNLGIALPQGIRNLEIGCSWGQKAVDVLAARSMFDGFVSSSGDNAVLNRLIADNRLIAEYGKACRDELKYGCAFATLSADAAIGCKIR
;
A
#
# COMPACT_ATOMS: atom_id res chain seq x y z
N MET A 1 -0.16 17.55 -8.20
CA MET A 1 -0.15 17.29 -6.74
C MET A 1 -1.56 17.61 -6.25
N ILE A 2 -2.34 16.61 -5.89
CA ILE A 2 -3.70 16.81 -5.36
C ILE A 2 -3.52 16.98 -3.84
N ALA A 3 -3.66 18.20 -3.36
CA ALA A 3 -3.71 18.45 -1.92
C ALA A 3 -5.05 17.91 -1.41
N LEU A 4 -5.02 16.84 -0.65
CA LEU A 4 -6.19 16.37 0.08
C LEU A 4 -6.48 17.38 1.20
N ASN A 5 -7.55 18.13 1.05
CA ASN A 5 -8.04 19.03 2.09
C ASN A 5 -9.43 18.55 2.51
N PHE A 6 -9.50 17.92 3.66
CA PHE A 6 -10.77 17.41 4.19
C PHE A 6 -11.60 18.51 4.88
N GLY A 7 -11.08 19.72 5.00
CA GLY A 7 -11.75 20.80 5.73
C GLY A 7 -12.02 20.43 7.19
N THR A 8 -12.97 21.11 7.82
CA THR A 8 -13.43 20.74 9.16
C THR A 8 -14.44 19.61 9.07
N VAL A 9 -14.10 18.45 9.62
CA VAL A 9 -14.98 17.28 9.64
C VAL A 9 -15.96 17.42 10.79
N ALA A 10 -17.26 17.36 10.48
CA ALA A 10 -18.29 17.44 11.50
C ALA A 10 -18.22 16.24 12.47
N GLY A 11 -18.29 16.50 13.77
CA GLY A 11 -18.25 15.48 14.81
C GLY A 11 -16.87 15.19 15.40
N LEU A 12 -15.79 15.77 14.87
CA LEU A 12 -14.47 15.68 15.48
C LEU A 12 -14.26 16.79 16.53
N THR A 13 -13.58 16.43 17.60
CA THR A 13 -13.09 17.41 18.60
C THR A 13 -11.87 18.16 18.05
N GLY A 14 -11.55 19.32 18.65
CA GLY A 14 -10.40 20.12 18.22
C GLY A 14 -9.07 19.37 18.19
N PRO A 15 -8.73 18.52 19.19
CA PRO A 15 -7.54 17.67 19.16
C PRO A 15 -7.55 16.62 18.03
N GLU A 16 -8.70 16.00 17.78
CA GLU A 16 -8.86 14.99 16.72
C GLU A 16 -8.73 15.61 15.32
N GLN A 17 -9.27 16.82 15.13
CA GLN A 17 -9.09 17.53 13.86
C GLN A 17 -7.60 17.85 13.61
N LYS A 18 -6.85 18.29 14.64
CA LYS A 18 -5.40 18.51 14.50
C LYS A 18 -4.63 17.23 14.17
N ALA A 19 -5.01 16.12 14.79
CA ALA A 19 -4.40 14.82 14.47
C ALA A 19 -4.68 14.42 13.02
N LEU A 20 -5.91 14.63 12.53
CA LEU A 20 -6.28 14.37 11.14
C LEU A 20 -5.47 15.26 10.19
N ASP A 21 -5.35 16.54 10.46
CA ASP A 21 -4.59 17.50 9.63
C ASP A 21 -3.11 17.08 9.52
N GLU A 22 -2.52 16.64 10.63
CA GLU A 22 -1.15 16.13 10.64
C GLU A 22 -1.01 14.83 9.82
N LEU A 23 -1.94 13.89 9.94
CA LEU A 23 -1.95 12.67 9.13
C LEU A 23 -2.05 12.98 7.63
N VAL A 24 -2.93 13.92 7.25
CA VAL A 24 -3.08 14.38 5.87
C VAL A 24 -1.80 15.03 5.36
N ARG A 25 -1.14 15.83 6.20
CA ARG A 25 0.15 16.46 5.88
C ARG A 25 1.23 15.39 5.61
N VAL A 26 1.37 14.42 6.50
CA VAL A 26 2.34 13.33 6.37
C VAL A 26 2.05 12.50 5.11
N TYR A 27 0.78 12.14 4.88
CA TYR A 27 0.38 11.43 3.67
C TYR A 27 0.77 12.18 2.39
N SER A 28 0.48 13.50 2.35
CA SER A 28 0.80 14.34 1.20
C SER A 28 2.29 14.44 0.91
N LEU A 29 3.13 14.43 1.96
CA LEU A 29 4.59 14.43 1.82
C LEU A 29 5.11 13.13 1.18
N HIS A 30 4.49 11.99 1.51
CA HIS A 30 4.90 10.70 0.97
C HIS A 30 4.34 10.39 -0.42
N GLN A 31 3.29 11.09 -0.85
CA GLN A 31 2.57 10.81 -2.09
C GLN A 31 3.48 10.83 -3.34
N ALA A 32 4.37 11.83 -3.44
CA ALA A 32 5.29 11.93 -4.58
C ALA A 32 6.28 10.75 -4.62
N GLY A 33 6.85 10.39 -3.47
CA GLY A 33 7.76 9.24 -3.35
C GLY A 33 7.05 7.91 -3.63
N ASN A 34 5.80 7.77 -3.20
CA ASN A 34 5.01 6.57 -3.45
C ASN A 34 4.66 6.42 -4.94
N ALA A 35 4.34 7.52 -5.63
CA ALA A 35 4.13 7.51 -7.07
C ALA A 35 5.40 7.13 -7.86
N GLU A 36 6.57 7.51 -7.36
CA GLU A 36 7.85 7.09 -7.95
C GLU A 36 8.11 5.59 -7.72
N LYS A 37 7.89 5.09 -6.50
CA LYS A 37 8.00 3.65 -6.18
C LYS A 37 7.08 2.80 -7.05
N GLU A 38 5.85 3.28 -7.31
CA GLU A 38 4.90 2.62 -8.22
C GLU A 38 5.46 2.47 -9.62
N LYS A 39 6.04 3.53 -10.19
CA LYS A 39 6.68 3.49 -11.51
C LYS A 39 7.81 2.46 -11.58
N TYR A 40 8.63 2.37 -10.53
CA TYR A 40 9.68 1.35 -10.45
C TYR A 40 9.10 -0.06 -10.35
N TYR A 41 8.03 -0.22 -9.58
CA TYR A 41 7.35 -1.51 -9.46
C TYR A 41 6.72 -1.93 -10.79
N GLU A 42 6.03 -1.05 -11.49
CA GLU A 42 5.42 -1.30 -12.79
C GLU A 42 6.43 -1.40 -13.94
N GLY A 43 7.68 -1.03 -13.68
CA GLY A 43 8.74 -1.03 -14.69
C GLY A 43 8.69 0.16 -15.65
N HIS A 44 7.86 1.16 -15.39
CA HIS A 44 7.75 2.38 -16.20
C HIS A 44 8.79 3.43 -15.80
N VAL A 45 10.06 3.08 -15.89
CA VAL A 45 11.16 4.01 -15.61
C VAL A 45 11.65 4.60 -16.91
N ALA A 46 11.33 5.88 -17.16
CA ALA A 46 11.93 6.60 -18.26
C ALA A 46 13.45 6.74 -18.02
N LEU A 47 14.24 6.40 -19.01
CA LEU A 47 15.67 6.73 -19.01
C LEU A 47 15.81 8.26 -19.03
N LYS A 48 15.95 8.85 -17.85
CA LYS A 48 16.36 10.25 -17.74
C LYS A 48 17.80 10.35 -18.21
N ASP A 49 17.98 11.05 -19.32
CA ASP A 49 19.24 11.58 -19.83
C ASP A 49 20.51 10.93 -19.24
N VAL A 50 20.79 9.69 -19.61
CA VAL A 50 22.14 9.19 -19.47
C VAL A 50 22.93 9.97 -20.52
N ASN A 51 23.69 10.96 -20.07
CA ASN A 51 24.56 11.75 -20.92
C ASN A 51 25.70 10.85 -21.41
N LEU A 52 25.38 10.02 -22.42
CA LEU A 52 26.33 9.06 -23.02
C LEU A 52 27.34 9.76 -23.93
N GLY A 53 27.37 11.09 -23.94
CA GLY A 53 28.22 11.85 -24.84
C GLY A 53 27.89 11.67 -26.33
N ILE A 54 26.83 11.01 -26.65
CA ILE A 54 26.32 10.74 -28.00
C ILE A 54 25.01 11.49 -28.21
N ALA A 55 24.89 12.22 -29.31
CA ALA A 55 23.61 12.85 -29.69
C ALA A 55 22.59 11.76 -30.00
N LEU A 56 21.70 11.46 -29.05
CA LEU A 56 20.62 10.50 -29.26
C LEU A 56 19.55 11.11 -30.17
N PRO A 57 19.14 10.42 -31.24
CA PRO A 57 18.01 10.84 -32.07
C PRO A 57 16.77 11.10 -31.21
N GLN A 58 15.95 12.09 -31.59
CA GLN A 58 14.76 12.48 -30.82
C GLN A 58 13.78 11.32 -30.56
N GLY A 59 13.69 10.34 -31.46
CA GLY A 59 12.84 9.15 -31.30
C GLY A 59 13.30 8.18 -30.20
N ILE A 60 14.56 8.26 -29.76
CA ILE A 60 15.11 7.38 -28.72
C ILE A 60 15.02 8.05 -27.34
N ARG A 61 14.83 9.37 -27.26
CA ARG A 61 14.71 10.10 -25.99
C ARG A 61 13.49 9.71 -25.17
N ASN A 62 12.48 9.16 -25.81
CA ASN A 62 11.24 8.72 -25.19
C ASN A 62 11.19 7.18 -25.03
N LEU A 63 12.33 6.50 -25.13
CA LEU A 63 12.37 5.06 -24.92
C LEU A 63 12.16 4.73 -23.45
N GLU A 64 10.99 4.22 -23.12
CA GLU A 64 10.74 3.63 -21.81
C GLU A 64 11.32 2.21 -21.81
N ILE A 65 12.36 2.01 -21.02
CA ILE A 65 12.90 0.66 -20.81
C ILE A 65 12.16 0.07 -19.62
N GLY A 66 11.26 -0.86 -19.89
CA GLY A 66 10.57 -1.64 -18.87
C GLY A 66 11.56 -2.62 -18.22
N CYS A 67 11.87 -2.40 -16.94
CA CYS A 67 12.63 -3.34 -16.13
C CYS A 67 11.75 -3.88 -15.01
N SER A 68 11.28 -5.11 -15.13
CA SER A 68 10.39 -5.75 -14.15
C SER A 68 11.09 -6.36 -12.93
N TRP A 69 12.36 -6.01 -12.68
CA TRP A 69 13.08 -6.52 -11.51
C TRP A 69 12.47 -6.06 -10.20
N GLY A 70 11.99 -4.82 -10.13
CA GLY A 70 11.31 -4.28 -8.94
C GLY A 70 10.06 -5.08 -8.61
N GLN A 71 9.21 -5.29 -9.59
CA GLN A 71 8.01 -6.11 -9.44
C GLN A 71 8.34 -7.54 -9.00
N LYS A 72 9.30 -8.18 -9.68
CA LYS A 72 9.69 -9.55 -9.37
C LYS A 72 10.24 -9.69 -7.96
N ALA A 73 11.07 -8.74 -7.50
CA ALA A 73 11.60 -8.75 -6.14
C ALA A 73 10.50 -8.65 -5.09
N VAL A 74 9.58 -7.71 -5.25
CA VAL A 74 8.43 -7.53 -4.34
C VAL A 74 7.51 -8.74 -4.36
N ASP A 75 7.12 -9.22 -5.53
CA ASP A 75 6.16 -10.33 -5.65
C ASP A 75 6.71 -11.65 -5.12
N VAL A 76 8.00 -11.94 -5.32
CA VAL A 76 8.64 -13.14 -4.78
C VAL A 76 8.71 -13.10 -3.25
N LEU A 77 9.03 -11.93 -2.67
CA LEU A 77 9.06 -11.79 -1.21
C LEU A 77 7.65 -11.85 -0.61
N ALA A 78 6.68 -11.15 -1.22
CA ALA A 78 5.28 -11.21 -0.81
C ALA A 78 4.71 -12.63 -0.88
N ALA A 79 5.02 -13.39 -1.94
CA ALA A 79 4.57 -14.77 -2.09
C ALA A 79 5.18 -15.74 -1.06
N ARG A 80 6.32 -15.40 -0.46
CA ARG A 80 6.93 -16.17 0.63
C ARG A 80 6.40 -15.81 2.00
N SER A 81 5.75 -14.67 2.14
CA SER A 81 5.10 -14.23 3.37
C SER A 81 3.76 -14.92 3.49
N MET A 82 3.67 -15.92 4.36
CA MET A 82 2.45 -16.70 4.57
C MET A 82 1.76 -16.26 5.86
N PHE A 83 0.45 -16.19 5.82
CA PHE A 83 -0.37 -15.95 7.00
C PHE A 83 -0.70 -17.29 7.67
N ASP A 84 -0.13 -17.54 8.84
CA ASP A 84 -0.32 -18.80 9.58
C ASP A 84 -1.58 -18.82 10.43
N GLY A 85 -2.29 -17.71 10.52
CA GLY A 85 -3.51 -17.59 11.30
C GLY A 85 -3.34 -16.89 12.64
N PHE A 86 -4.38 -16.93 13.45
CA PHE A 86 -4.39 -16.42 14.82
C PHE A 86 -4.45 -17.56 15.82
N VAL A 87 -3.79 -17.39 16.94
CA VAL A 87 -3.83 -18.33 18.06
C VAL A 87 -4.42 -17.62 19.27
N SER A 88 -5.50 -18.18 19.83
CA SER A 88 -6.09 -17.70 21.06
C SER A 88 -5.48 -18.39 22.26
N SER A 89 -5.21 -17.64 23.32
CA SER A 89 -4.78 -18.18 24.61
C SER A 89 -5.85 -19.05 25.29
N SER A 90 -7.13 -18.87 24.92
CA SER A 90 -8.26 -19.69 25.43
C SER A 90 -8.42 -21.03 24.71
N GLY A 91 -7.64 -21.28 23.64
CA GLY A 91 -7.71 -22.52 22.86
C GLY A 91 -8.90 -22.61 21.90
N ASP A 92 -9.87 -21.70 21.95
CA ASP A 92 -11.00 -21.67 21.02
C ASP A 92 -10.64 -20.89 19.77
N ASN A 93 -10.19 -21.60 18.75
CA ASN A 93 -9.80 -21.02 17.47
C ASN A 93 -10.94 -21.06 16.44
N ALA A 94 -12.11 -21.62 16.74
CA ALA A 94 -13.20 -21.76 15.78
C ALA A 94 -13.73 -20.41 15.32
N VAL A 95 -13.91 -19.45 16.25
CA VAL A 95 -14.36 -18.09 15.92
C VAL A 95 -13.32 -17.36 15.09
N LEU A 96 -12.03 -17.50 15.42
CA LEU A 96 -10.93 -16.86 14.68
C LEU A 96 -10.82 -17.43 13.28
N ASN A 97 -10.92 -18.74 13.10
CA ASN A 97 -10.89 -19.39 11.81
C ASN A 97 -12.05 -18.95 10.91
N ARG A 98 -13.27 -18.79 11.51
CA ARG A 98 -14.41 -18.25 10.79
C ARG A 98 -14.16 -16.80 10.36
N LEU A 99 -13.65 -15.96 11.24
CA LEU A 99 -13.30 -14.57 10.92
C LEU A 99 -12.28 -14.49 9.78
N ILE A 100 -11.26 -15.35 9.76
CA ILE A 100 -10.27 -15.46 8.68
C ILE A 100 -10.96 -15.81 7.36
N ALA A 101 -11.87 -16.80 7.38
CA ALA A 101 -12.57 -17.25 6.18
C ALA A 101 -13.55 -16.20 5.65
N ASP A 102 -14.39 -15.63 6.53
CA ASP A 102 -15.41 -14.63 6.17
C ASP A 102 -14.81 -13.34 5.60
N ASN A 103 -13.61 -12.96 6.04
CA ASN A 103 -12.88 -11.79 5.57
C ASN A 103 -11.82 -12.10 4.50
N ARG A 104 -11.65 -13.35 4.10
CA ARG A 104 -10.62 -13.77 3.14
C ARG A 104 -9.23 -13.28 3.50
N LEU A 105 -8.90 -13.30 4.79
CA LEU A 105 -7.68 -12.69 5.33
C LEU A 105 -6.41 -13.20 4.68
N ILE A 106 -6.35 -14.44 4.25
CA ILE A 106 -5.18 -15.01 3.54
C ILE A 106 -4.89 -14.21 2.25
N ALA A 107 -5.93 -13.90 1.48
CA ALA A 107 -5.78 -13.14 0.24
C ALA A 107 -5.48 -11.66 0.49
N GLU A 108 -6.14 -11.06 1.47
CA GLU A 108 -5.91 -9.65 1.84
C GLU A 108 -4.53 -9.45 2.47
N TYR A 109 -4.05 -10.42 3.27
CA TYR A 109 -2.69 -10.40 3.81
C TYR A 109 -1.62 -10.38 2.71
N GLY A 110 -1.79 -11.19 1.66
CA GLY A 110 -0.87 -11.19 0.52
C GLY A 110 -0.80 -9.85 -0.21
N LYS A 111 -1.94 -9.12 -0.28
CA LYS A 111 -1.96 -7.74 -0.81
C LYS A 111 -1.25 -6.78 0.13
N ALA A 112 -1.54 -6.85 1.43
CA ALA A 112 -0.92 -6.01 2.44
C ALA A 112 0.61 -6.18 2.48
N CYS A 113 1.12 -7.42 2.38
CA CYS A 113 2.56 -7.68 2.29
C CYS A 113 3.19 -7.04 1.03
N ARG A 114 2.48 -7.08 -0.09
CA ARG A 114 2.95 -6.43 -1.32
C ARG A 114 3.01 -4.91 -1.16
N ASP A 115 1.99 -4.32 -0.56
CA ASP A 115 1.94 -2.88 -0.32
C ASP A 115 2.99 -2.44 0.70
N GLU A 116 3.22 -3.23 1.76
CA GLU A 116 4.29 -2.99 2.72
C GLU A 116 5.67 -3.00 2.06
N LEU A 117 5.95 -3.99 1.20
CA LEU A 117 7.21 -4.08 0.49
C LEU A 117 7.40 -2.95 -0.54
N LYS A 118 6.31 -2.44 -1.13
CA LYS A 118 6.34 -1.32 -2.07
C LYS A 118 6.51 0.03 -1.37
N TYR A 119 5.70 0.28 -0.35
CA TYR A 119 5.55 1.61 0.24
C TYR A 119 6.18 1.74 1.62
N GLY A 120 6.52 0.62 2.26
CA GLY A 120 7.09 0.56 3.61
C GLY A 120 6.04 0.49 4.72
N CYS A 121 4.77 0.48 4.38
CA CYS A 121 3.68 0.28 5.33
C CYS A 121 2.42 -0.26 4.62
N ALA A 122 1.63 -1.00 5.36
CA ALA A 122 0.26 -1.38 4.99
C ALA A 122 -0.67 -1.10 6.16
N PHE A 123 -1.93 -0.83 5.86
CA PHE A 123 -2.93 -0.52 6.88
C PHE A 123 -4.07 -1.50 6.79
N ALA A 124 -4.58 -1.90 7.94
CA ALA A 124 -5.81 -2.69 8.05
C ALA A 124 -6.83 -1.90 8.86
N THR A 125 -8.06 -1.87 8.39
CA THR A 125 -9.18 -1.27 9.12
C THR A 125 -10.07 -2.38 9.66
N LEU A 126 -10.46 -2.25 10.92
CA LEU A 126 -11.37 -3.16 11.58
C LEU A 126 -12.71 -2.43 11.80
N SER A 127 -13.78 -2.97 11.26
CA SER A 127 -15.12 -2.49 11.52
C SER A 127 -16.00 -3.61 12.07
N ALA A 128 -16.76 -3.33 13.11
CA ALA A 128 -17.74 -4.23 13.67
C ALA A 128 -19.14 -3.66 13.45
N ASP A 129 -19.98 -4.42 12.77
CA ASP A 129 -21.39 -4.09 12.56
C ASP A 129 -22.24 -5.24 13.13
N ALA A 130 -23.26 -4.90 13.89
CA ALA A 130 -24.17 -5.88 14.51
C ALA A 130 -24.89 -6.75 13.46
N ALA A 131 -25.13 -6.20 12.26
CA ALA A 131 -25.84 -6.91 11.19
C ALA A 131 -24.89 -7.70 10.25
N ILE A 132 -23.65 -7.24 10.10
CA ILE A 132 -22.70 -7.77 9.10
C ILE A 132 -21.55 -8.56 9.75
N GLY A 133 -21.40 -8.41 11.06
CA GLY A 133 -20.28 -8.97 11.81
C GLY A 133 -18.99 -8.13 11.71
N CYS A 134 -17.86 -8.72 12.09
CA CYS A 134 -16.57 -8.06 12.04
C CYS A 134 -15.97 -8.13 10.63
N LYS A 135 -15.66 -6.98 10.04
CA LYS A 135 -14.97 -6.88 8.75
C LYS A 135 -13.59 -6.27 8.91
N ILE A 136 -12.62 -6.89 8.24
CA ILE A 136 -11.23 -6.45 8.12
C ILE A 136 -10.99 -6.12 6.64
N ARG A 137 -10.47 -4.93 6.40
CA ARG A 137 -10.12 -4.44 5.05
C ARG A 137 -8.74 -3.80 5.06
#